data_c80a7aa17fb936ad9fe49b0291a6d1e8
#
_entry.id   c80a7aa17fb936ad9fe49b0291a6d1e8
#
_cell.length_a   1.000
_cell.length_b   1.000
_cell.length_c   1.000
_cell.angle_alpha   90.00
_cell.angle_beta   90.00
_cell.angle_gamma   90.00
#
_symmetry.space_group_name_H-M   'P 1'
#
loop_
_entity.id
_entity.type
_entity.pdbx_description
1 polymer ?
#
loop_
_entity_poly.entity_id
_entity_poly.type
_entity_poly.pdbx_seq_one_letter_code
_entity_poly.pdbx_strand_id
1 'polypeptide(L)'
;MKTTSISLRTIAAAGVLALTTLLTSCAGGDEAEGASASNAKTTVRFALDWTPNTNHTGLYVALNKGYFEEAGIDVEILPFNNSNPEVLVDAGQAEFGISFQDTASMSMASGADLKSVLAVEQTWATEVAVLADRDDIESPADLDGLTFGGFDNPAETKTMQGVVQSAGGEGDFETVTLGTSAYEALYSGDVDFTVPYVAWEGIEAEHRGVDLKTFAYTDYGFPDAYQVLVVGNNTWLEDNPDTARGFVQALARGYEDSVEDPEAAAKILQEENVGLLTDLDMLVESQQMLADDYMLDDNGDFGIQTEQHWSELGQFLFDSELLTDNNGKPLDEQPEWSEFFTNEYLQD
;
A
#
# COMPACT_ATOMS: atom_id res chain seq x y z
N MET A 1 -56.32 -14.25 -17.29
CA MET A 1 -57.46 -14.93 -16.63
C MET A 1 -57.03 -15.43 -15.29
N LYS A 2 -57.82 -15.03 -14.31
CA LYS A 2 -57.85 -15.36 -12.87
C LYS A 2 -56.84 -14.66 -11.96
N THR A 3 -57.26 -13.50 -11.52
CA THR A 3 -57.04 -12.83 -10.24
C THR A 3 -57.50 -13.67 -9.06
N THR A 4 -56.73 -13.66 -7.97
CA THR A 4 -57.26 -13.96 -6.65
C THR A 4 -56.63 -13.05 -5.62
N SER A 5 -57.42 -12.10 -5.17
CA SER A 5 -57.21 -11.23 -4.00
C SER A 5 -57.64 -11.98 -2.74
N ILE A 6 -56.91 -11.89 -1.63
CA ILE A 6 -57.43 -12.16 -0.30
C ILE A 6 -57.00 -11.07 0.65
N SER A 7 -58.00 -10.61 1.33
CA SER A 7 -58.24 -9.45 2.18
C SER A 7 -57.59 -9.46 3.57
N LEU A 8 -57.39 -8.21 4.04
CA LEU A 8 -57.23 -7.73 5.44
C LEU A 8 -58.03 -8.52 6.51
N ARG A 9 -57.43 -8.70 7.67
CA ARG A 9 -58.14 -8.65 8.95
C ARG A 9 -57.30 -8.00 10.06
N THR A 10 -57.77 -6.83 10.46
CA THR A 10 -57.43 -6.05 11.65
C THR A 10 -57.97 -6.75 12.90
N ILE A 11 -57.20 -6.83 13.98
CA ILE A 11 -57.75 -7.01 15.35
C ILE A 11 -56.96 -6.07 16.26
N ALA A 12 -57.70 -5.11 16.82
CA ALA A 12 -57.32 -4.25 17.94
C ALA A 12 -57.82 -4.87 19.23
N ALA A 13 -57.00 -4.83 20.28
CA ALA A 13 -57.47 -4.96 21.64
C ALA A 13 -56.60 -4.14 22.60
N ALA A 14 -57.27 -3.28 23.31
CA ALA A 14 -56.75 -2.37 24.33
C ALA A 14 -56.85 -3.01 25.74
N GLY A 15 -56.07 -2.50 26.71
CA GLY A 15 -56.18 -2.84 28.14
C GLY A 15 -54.95 -2.32 28.89
N VAL A 16 -54.94 -1.11 29.38
CA VAL A 16 -55.35 -0.53 30.69
C VAL A 16 -54.30 -0.80 31.82
N LEU A 17 -53.65 0.30 32.18
CA LEU A 17 -53.19 0.85 33.50
C LEU A 17 -52.98 -0.07 34.71
N ALA A 18 -51.81 0.07 35.36
CA ALA A 18 -51.72 0.23 36.82
C ALA A 18 -50.43 0.97 37.21
N LEU A 19 -50.63 2.13 37.78
CA LEU A 19 -49.69 2.97 38.52
C LEU A 19 -49.50 2.40 39.91
N THR A 20 -48.25 2.19 40.38
CA THR A 20 -47.96 2.20 41.81
C THR A 20 -46.61 2.84 42.08
N THR A 21 -46.69 4.03 42.66
CA THR A 21 -45.61 4.76 43.32
C THR A 21 -45.31 4.14 44.67
N LEU A 22 -44.03 3.90 44.97
CA LEU A 22 -43.54 3.83 46.34
C LEU A 22 -42.19 4.53 46.43
N LEU A 23 -42.23 5.71 47.02
CA LEU A 23 -41.10 6.44 47.58
C LEU A 23 -40.68 5.72 48.88
N THR A 24 -39.40 5.40 48.97
CA THR A 24 -38.78 5.29 50.32
C THR A 24 -37.33 5.82 50.18
N SER A 25 -37.09 6.76 51.07
CA SER A 25 -35.89 7.57 51.25
C SER A 25 -34.83 6.84 52.09
N CYS A 26 -33.63 7.33 51.96
CA CYS A 26 -32.54 7.51 52.94
C CYS A 26 -31.30 6.61 52.89
N ALA A 27 -30.26 7.34 52.62
CA ALA A 27 -29.01 7.44 53.40
C ALA A 27 -27.84 6.54 53.06
N GLY A 28 -26.83 7.18 52.48
CA GLY A 28 -25.44 7.10 52.96
C GLY A 28 -24.58 5.98 52.34
N GLY A 29 -23.67 6.37 51.51
CA GLY A 29 -22.55 5.55 51.09
C GLY A 29 -21.92 6.15 49.84
N ASP A 30 -20.93 7.04 50.03
CA ASP A 30 -19.98 7.40 48.99
C ASP A 30 -19.21 6.14 48.59
N GLU A 31 -19.62 5.48 47.53
CA GLU A 31 -18.76 4.65 46.72
C GLU A 31 -18.74 5.29 45.34
N ALA A 32 -17.62 5.95 45.06
CA ALA A 32 -17.27 6.33 43.72
C ALA A 32 -17.20 5.04 42.89
N GLU A 33 -18.28 4.70 42.19
CA GLU A 33 -18.21 3.80 41.06
C GLU A 33 -17.29 4.46 40.04
N GLY A 34 -16.03 4.04 40.10
CA GLY A 34 -15.12 4.26 39.00
C GLY A 34 -15.82 3.75 37.74
N ALA A 35 -16.16 4.67 36.86
CA ALA A 35 -16.52 4.33 35.49
C ALA A 35 -15.39 3.48 34.96
N SER A 36 -15.62 2.17 34.88
CA SER A 36 -14.82 1.28 34.07
C SER A 36 -14.97 1.84 32.67
N ALA A 37 -13.99 2.63 32.21
CA ALA A 37 -13.86 2.95 30.81
C ALA A 37 -13.91 1.58 30.12
N SER A 38 -14.90 1.33 29.31
CA SER A 38 -14.95 0.14 28.48
C SER A 38 -13.69 0.20 27.62
N ASN A 39 -12.79 -0.76 27.81
CA ASN A 39 -11.64 -1.00 26.90
C ASN A 39 -12.18 -1.51 25.55
N ALA A 40 -13.08 -0.77 24.93
CA ALA A 40 -13.48 -1.04 23.56
C ALA A 40 -12.31 -0.57 22.69
N LYS A 41 -11.65 -1.50 22.03
CA LYS A 41 -10.63 -1.19 21.03
C LYS A 41 -11.27 -0.41 19.87
N THR A 42 -10.52 0.51 19.29
CA THR A 42 -10.95 1.18 18.06
C THR A 42 -10.62 0.28 16.88
N THR A 43 -11.60 -0.02 16.05
CA THR A 43 -11.34 -0.77 14.80
C THR A 43 -10.74 0.15 13.76
N VAL A 44 -9.64 -0.28 13.16
CA VAL A 44 -8.96 0.39 12.04
C VAL A 44 -8.89 -0.60 10.88
N ARG A 45 -9.46 -0.23 9.74
CA ARG A 45 -9.45 -1.05 8.51
C ARG A 45 -8.23 -0.67 7.67
N PHE A 46 -7.50 -1.69 7.22
CA PHE A 46 -6.30 -1.56 6.43
C PHE A 46 -6.44 -2.30 5.10
N ALA A 47 -6.37 -1.59 3.97
CA ALA A 47 -6.52 -2.16 2.64
C ALA A 47 -5.18 -2.61 2.06
N LEU A 48 -5.09 -3.87 1.63
CA LEU A 48 -3.94 -4.39 0.90
C LEU A 48 -4.04 -4.08 -0.59
N ASP A 49 -2.90 -3.80 -1.21
CA ASP A 49 -2.72 -3.53 -2.65
C ASP A 49 -2.62 -4.82 -3.48
N TRP A 50 -2.22 -5.93 -2.84
CA TRP A 50 -1.99 -7.24 -3.46
C TRP A 50 -2.32 -8.38 -2.51
N THR A 51 -2.16 -9.62 -3.00
CA THR A 51 -2.10 -10.79 -2.09
C THR A 51 -0.95 -10.61 -1.11
N PRO A 52 -1.07 -11.12 0.13
CA PRO A 52 0.01 -10.99 1.13
C PRO A 52 1.36 -11.38 0.55
N ASN A 53 2.35 -10.52 0.75
CA ASN A 53 3.73 -10.67 0.34
C ASN A 53 4.65 -9.94 1.34
N THR A 54 5.93 -9.85 1.06
CA THR A 54 6.92 -9.26 1.98
C THR A 54 6.79 -7.76 2.18
N ASN A 55 6.12 -7.01 1.28
CA ASN A 55 5.78 -5.60 1.52
C ASN A 55 4.86 -5.42 2.72
N HIS A 56 4.11 -6.46 3.09
CA HIS A 56 3.17 -6.44 4.21
C HIS A 56 3.73 -7.02 5.50
N THR A 57 5.00 -7.46 5.53
CA THR A 57 5.59 -8.20 6.67
C THR A 57 5.43 -7.42 7.97
N GLY A 58 5.73 -6.11 7.98
CA GLY A 58 5.62 -5.31 9.20
C GLY A 58 4.20 -5.25 9.79
N LEU A 59 3.18 -5.23 8.92
CA LEU A 59 1.78 -5.30 9.37
C LEU A 59 1.50 -6.60 10.13
N TYR A 60 1.91 -7.75 9.57
CA TYR A 60 1.70 -9.05 10.19
C TYR A 60 2.56 -9.25 11.44
N VAL A 61 3.78 -8.70 11.47
CA VAL A 61 4.64 -8.67 12.67
C VAL A 61 4.00 -7.84 13.77
N ALA A 62 3.48 -6.64 13.45
CA ALA A 62 2.80 -5.79 14.44
C ALA A 62 1.54 -6.44 15.02
N LEU A 63 0.78 -7.16 14.18
CA LEU A 63 -0.38 -7.94 14.61
C LEU A 63 0.04 -9.09 15.55
N ASN A 64 0.99 -9.91 15.11
CA ASN A 64 1.45 -11.10 15.85
C ASN A 64 2.08 -10.74 17.21
N LYS A 65 2.88 -9.66 17.24
CA LYS A 65 3.50 -9.15 18.47
C LYS A 65 2.55 -8.33 19.37
N GLY A 66 1.35 -8.04 18.91
CA GLY A 66 0.31 -7.34 19.68
C GLY A 66 0.51 -5.83 19.79
N TYR A 67 1.31 -5.19 18.92
CA TYR A 67 1.59 -3.74 19.00
C TYR A 67 0.34 -2.89 18.80
N PHE A 68 -0.56 -3.28 17.91
CA PHE A 68 -1.86 -2.61 17.77
C PHE A 68 -2.75 -2.78 19.00
N GLU A 69 -2.72 -3.96 19.65
CA GLU A 69 -3.46 -4.19 20.90
C GLU A 69 -2.96 -3.30 22.05
N GLU A 70 -1.63 -3.11 22.13
CA GLU A 70 -1.00 -2.19 23.09
C GLU A 70 -1.49 -0.75 22.89
N ALA A 71 -1.71 -0.34 21.62
CA ALA A 71 -2.25 0.95 21.25
C ALA A 71 -3.80 1.05 21.40
N GLY A 72 -4.48 -0.03 21.82
CA GLY A 72 -5.94 -0.07 21.95
C GLY A 72 -6.67 -0.17 20.60
N ILE A 73 -6.01 -0.69 19.58
CA ILE A 73 -6.49 -0.81 18.20
C ILE A 73 -6.77 -2.26 17.86
N ASP A 74 -7.85 -2.49 17.11
CA ASP A 74 -8.22 -3.76 16.50
C ASP A 74 -8.16 -3.59 14.98
N VAL A 75 -7.18 -4.23 14.33
CA VAL A 75 -6.94 -4.05 12.89
C VAL A 75 -7.75 -5.07 12.11
N GLU A 76 -8.56 -4.57 11.17
CA GLU A 76 -9.26 -5.38 10.18
C GLU A 76 -8.55 -5.24 8.82
N ILE A 77 -7.88 -6.32 8.38
CA ILE A 77 -7.24 -6.35 7.07
C ILE A 77 -8.32 -6.57 6.00
N LEU A 78 -8.41 -5.62 5.06
CA LEU A 78 -9.21 -5.76 3.84
C LEU A 78 -8.34 -6.40 2.76
N PRO A 79 -8.61 -7.67 2.37
CA PRO A 79 -7.79 -8.34 1.38
C PRO A 79 -7.96 -7.70 0.01
N PHE A 80 -6.93 -7.78 -0.81
CA PHE A 80 -6.97 -7.32 -2.19
C PHE A 80 -8.13 -8.00 -2.96
N ASN A 81 -8.93 -7.19 -3.63
CA ASN A 81 -10.11 -7.60 -4.39
C ASN A 81 -10.19 -6.94 -5.77
N ASN A 82 -9.04 -6.58 -6.35
CA ASN A 82 -8.89 -5.80 -7.59
C ASN A 82 -9.38 -4.34 -7.48
N SER A 83 -9.59 -3.82 -6.28
CA SER A 83 -9.81 -2.39 -6.04
C SER A 83 -8.53 -1.77 -5.51
N ASN A 84 -8.16 -0.61 -6.04
CA ASN A 84 -7.00 0.12 -5.54
C ASN A 84 -7.27 0.59 -4.11
N PRO A 85 -6.32 0.42 -3.18
CA PRO A 85 -6.47 0.85 -1.80
C PRO A 85 -6.80 2.34 -1.66
N GLU A 86 -6.23 3.20 -2.50
CA GLU A 86 -6.50 4.64 -2.52
C GLU A 86 -7.99 4.95 -2.67
N VAL A 87 -8.69 4.19 -3.51
CA VAL A 87 -10.15 4.35 -3.70
C VAL A 87 -10.93 3.95 -2.46
N LEU A 88 -10.50 2.90 -1.76
CA LEU A 88 -11.14 2.45 -0.52
C LEU A 88 -10.91 3.44 0.62
N VAL A 89 -9.69 3.99 0.71
CA VAL A 89 -9.29 4.98 1.72
C VAL A 89 -9.99 6.32 1.46
N ASP A 90 -9.97 6.83 0.23
CA ASP A 90 -10.69 8.06 -0.16
C ASP A 90 -12.18 7.97 0.15
N ALA A 91 -12.81 6.83 -0.14
CA ALA A 91 -14.24 6.60 0.15
C ALA A 91 -14.55 6.35 1.64
N GLY A 92 -13.57 6.34 2.54
CA GLY A 92 -13.74 6.02 3.97
C GLY A 92 -14.17 4.58 4.22
N GLN A 93 -13.89 3.66 3.29
CA GLN A 93 -14.11 2.22 3.46
C GLN A 93 -12.94 1.54 4.17
N ALA A 94 -11.77 2.15 4.15
CA ALA A 94 -10.61 1.85 4.96
C ALA A 94 -10.06 3.14 5.56
N GLU A 95 -9.44 3.07 6.72
CA GLU A 95 -8.73 4.19 7.34
C GLU A 95 -7.35 4.36 6.74
N PHE A 96 -6.69 3.23 6.42
CA PHE A 96 -5.36 3.18 5.81
C PHE A 96 -5.30 2.15 4.68
N GLY A 97 -4.29 2.27 3.83
CA GLY A 97 -3.99 1.29 2.80
C GLY A 97 -2.55 1.39 2.31
N ILE A 98 -2.08 0.31 1.68
CA ILE A 98 -0.81 0.31 0.96
C ILE A 98 -0.99 1.11 -0.33
N SER A 99 0.04 1.85 -0.73
CA SER A 99 0.10 2.61 -1.97
C SER A 99 1.54 2.71 -2.48
N PHE A 100 1.71 3.35 -3.63
CA PHE A 100 2.99 3.68 -4.25
C PHE A 100 3.05 5.18 -4.49
N GLN A 101 4.26 5.77 -4.51
CA GLN A 101 4.36 7.23 -4.60
C GLN A 101 3.72 7.81 -5.87
N ASP A 102 3.87 7.16 -7.01
CA ASP A 102 3.25 7.59 -8.28
C ASP A 102 1.73 7.54 -8.20
N THR A 103 1.17 6.42 -7.76
CA THR A 103 -0.28 6.21 -7.63
C THR A 103 -0.90 7.13 -6.59
N ALA A 104 -0.24 7.29 -5.43
CA ALA A 104 -0.64 8.23 -4.39
C ALA A 104 -0.62 9.68 -4.91
N SER A 105 0.44 10.09 -5.63
CA SER A 105 0.57 11.42 -6.23
C SER A 105 -0.55 11.70 -7.23
N MET A 106 -0.84 10.75 -8.13
CA MET A 106 -1.92 10.91 -9.11
C MET A 106 -3.30 10.99 -8.44
N SER A 107 -3.54 10.15 -7.43
CA SER A 107 -4.80 10.15 -6.68
C SER A 107 -5.02 11.45 -5.92
N MET A 108 -4.03 11.93 -5.17
CA MET A 108 -4.09 13.19 -4.43
C MET A 108 -4.19 14.40 -5.36
N ALA A 109 -3.46 14.41 -6.47
CA ALA A 109 -3.58 15.46 -7.49
C ALA A 109 -4.99 15.55 -8.08
N SER A 110 -5.69 14.42 -8.23
CA SER A 110 -7.08 14.37 -8.69
C SER A 110 -8.11 14.73 -7.62
N GLY A 111 -7.65 15.03 -6.39
CA GLY A 111 -8.49 15.51 -5.29
C GLY A 111 -8.95 14.41 -4.33
N ALA A 112 -8.33 13.24 -4.32
CA ALA A 112 -8.59 12.21 -3.33
C ALA A 112 -8.18 12.68 -1.92
N ASP A 113 -9.00 12.37 -0.92
CA ASP A 113 -8.79 12.74 0.49
C ASP A 113 -7.79 11.80 1.17
N LEU A 114 -6.54 11.88 0.72
CA LEU A 114 -5.44 11.00 1.14
C LEU A 114 -4.27 11.81 1.69
N LYS A 115 -3.50 11.18 2.56
CA LYS A 115 -2.19 11.65 3.02
C LYS A 115 -1.26 10.45 3.24
N SER A 116 -0.04 10.49 2.72
CA SER A 116 0.98 9.49 3.05
C SER A 116 1.48 9.72 4.47
N VAL A 117 1.52 8.65 5.27
CA VAL A 117 1.89 8.70 6.70
C VAL A 117 3.12 7.88 7.04
N LEU A 118 3.59 7.03 6.12
CA LEU A 118 4.76 6.16 6.32
C LEU A 118 5.33 5.74 4.97
N ALA A 119 6.64 5.86 4.77
CA ALA A 119 7.34 5.26 3.65
C ALA A 119 7.90 3.90 4.09
N VAL A 120 7.35 2.81 3.57
CA VAL A 120 7.82 1.45 3.89
C VAL A 120 9.11 1.15 3.15
N GLU A 121 9.22 1.62 1.92
CA GLU A 121 10.42 1.48 1.09
C GLU A 121 10.89 2.85 0.62
N GLN A 122 12.17 3.11 0.81
CA GLN A 122 12.80 4.42 0.64
C GLN A 122 13.26 4.69 -0.79
N THR A 123 13.34 3.64 -1.63
CA THR A 123 13.80 3.71 -3.02
C THR A 123 13.06 2.71 -3.90
N TRP A 124 13.20 2.83 -5.23
CA TRP A 124 12.61 1.89 -6.19
C TRP A 124 13.09 0.46 -5.96
N ALA A 125 12.13 -0.46 -5.77
CA ALA A 125 12.35 -1.89 -5.76
C ALA A 125 11.80 -2.57 -7.03
N THR A 126 11.35 -1.77 -8.00
CA THR A 126 10.99 -2.20 -9.35
C THR A 126 12.10 -1.82 -10.30
N GLU A 127 12.58 -2.79 -11.09
CA GLU A 127 13.64 -2.58 -12.06
C GLU A 127 13.22 -3.08 -13.44
N VAL A 128 13.88 -2.58 -14.48
CA VAL A 128 13.74 -3.19 -15.81
C VAL A 128 14.42 -4.54 -15.81
N ALA A 129 13.75 -5.57 -16.30
CA ALA A 129 14.32 -6.91 -16.42
C ALA A 129 14.26 -7.44 -17.84
N VAL A 130 15.36 -8.06 -18.25
CA VAL A 130 15.52 -8.85 -19.47
C VAL A 130 16.07 -10.22 -19.11
N LEU A 131 15.98 -11.21 -20.01
CA LEU A 131 16.69 -12.49 -19.82
C LEU A 131 18.20 -12.26 -19.79
N ALA A 132 18.90 -12.96 -18.90
CA ALA A 132 20.35 -12.74 -18.68
C ALA A 132 21.21 -13.08 -19.90
N ASP A 133 20.72 -13.88 -20.85
CA ASP A 133 21.42 -14.27 -22.09
C ASP A 133 21.26 -13.22 -23.22
N ARG A 134 20.56 -12.11 -22.99
CA ARG A 134 20.45 -10.97 -23.92
C ARG A 134 21.73 -10.12 -23.83
N ASP A 135 22.80 -10.57 -24.50
CA ASP A 135 24.07 -9.87 -24.57
C ASP A 135 24.00 -8.57 -25.40
N ASP A 136 22.93 -8.41 -26.18
CA ASP A 136 22.64 -7.22 -27.00
C ASP A 136 22.03 -6.07 -26.21
N ILE A 137 21.64 -6.28 -24.95
CA ILE A 137 21.04 -5.27 -24.05
C ILE A 137 22.02 -5.01 -22.90
N GLU A 138 22.69 -3.87 -22.91
CA GLU A 138 23.65 -3.46 -21.86
C GLU A 138 23.09 -2.36 -20.94
N SER A 139 22.01 -1.70 -21.37
CA SER A 139 21.35 -0.61 -20.65
C SER A 139 19.90 -0.46 -21.10
N PRO A 140 19.05 0.29 -20.37
CA PRO A 140 17.69 0.60 -20.83
C PRO A 140 17.64 1.34 -22.17
N ALA A 141 18.71 2.03 -22.61
CA ALA A 141 18.76 2.65 -23.94
C ALA A 141 18.65 1.64 -25.08
N ASP A 142 19.03 0.38 -24.84
CA ASP A 142 18.99 -0.68 -25.87
C ASP A 142 17.59 -1.31 -26.03
N LEU A 143 16.61 -0.82 -25.29
CA LEU A 143 15.22 -1.31 -25.32
C LEU A 143 14.39 -0.70 -26.46
N ASP A 144 14.89 0.34 -27.14
CA ASP A 144 14.23 0.94 -28.29
C ASP A 144 13.97 -0.10 -29.39
N GLY A 145 12.74 -0.14 -29.89
CA GLY A 145 12.28 -1.09 -30.91
C GLY A 145 11.93 -2.49 -30.39
N LEU A 146 12.05 -2.73 -29.09
CA LEU A 146 11.72 -4.01 -28.44
C LEU A 146 10.29 -4.04 -27.92
N THR A 147 9.87 -5.16 -27.33
CA THR A 147 8.51 -5.39 -26.82
C THR A 147 8.50 -5.40 -25.31
N PHE A 148 7.76 -4.47 -24.73
CA PHE A 148 7.48 -4.36 -23.30
C PHE A 148 6.22 -5.17 -22.91
N GLY A 149 6.36 -6.06 -21.93
CA GLY A 149 5.23 -6.71 -21.28
C GLY A 149 4.76 -5.88 -20.08
N GLY A 150 3.63 -5.16 -20.22
CA GLY A 150 3.12 -4.22 -19.21
C GLY A 150 1.82 -4.67 -18.55
N PHE A 151 1.34 -3.90 -17.56
CA PHE A 151 0.21 -4.20 -16.67
C PHE A 151 -1.07 -3.42 -16.98
N ASP A 152 -1.14 -2.69 -18.10
CA ASP A 152 -2.28 -1.81 -18.48
C ASP A 152 -2.36 -0.52 -17.66
N ASN A 153 -1.21 0.01 -17.24
CA ASN A 153 -1.12 1.28 -16.55
C ASN A 153 -0.47 2.33 -17.47
N PRO A 154 -1.18 3.41 -17.86
CA PRO A 154 -0.59 4.48 -18.67
C PRO A 154 0.62 5.16 -18.02
N ALA A 155 0.65 5.26 -16.69
CA ALA A 155 1.79 5.79 -15.94
C ALA A 155 3.02 4.87 -16.10
N GLU A 156 2.85 3.55 -16.01
CA GLU A 156 3.92 2.57 -16.20
C GLU A 156 4.61 2.73 -17.56
N THR A 157 3.84 2.82 -18.63
CA THR A 157 4.40 3.04 -19.98
C THR A 157 5.20 4.35 -20.06
N LYS A 158 4.69 5.43 -19.43
CA LYS A 158 5.39 6.72 -19.39
C LYS A 158 6.64 6.66 -18.53
N THR A 159 6.58 6.01 -17.38
CA THR A 159 7.74 5.77 -16.52
C THR A 159 8.82 5.01 -17.29
N MET A 160 8.44 3.93 -17.97
CA MET A 160 9.38 3.15 -18.77
C MET A 160 10.00 3.95 -19.93
N GLN A 161 9.19 4.77 -20.63
CA GLN A 161 9.71 5.71 -21.61
C GLN A 161 10.74 6.68 -21.00
N GLY A 162 10.43 7.21 -19.80
CA GLY A 162 11.33 8.09 -19.06
C GLY A 162 12.64 7.40 -18.68
N VAL A 163 12.60 6.16 -18.21
CA VAL A 163 13.77 5.35 -17.85
C VAL A 163 14.66 5.14 -19.08
N VAL A 164 14.08 4.72 -20.21
CA VAL A 164 14.82 4.53 -21.48
C VAL A 164 15.46 5.84 -21.94
N GLN A 165 14.72 6.95 -21.88
CA GLN A 165 15.23 8.28 -22.26
C GLN A 165 16.33 8.77 -21.33
N SER A 166 16.23 8.53 -20.03
CA SER A 166 17.27 8.89 -19.06
C SER A 166 18.57 8.12 -19.33
N ALA A 167 18.46 6.87 -19.79
CA ALA A 167 19.60 6.06 -20.23
C ALA A 167 20.18 6.49 -21.59
N GLY A 168 19.54 7.41 -22.32
CA GLY A 168 19.98 7.94 -23.61
C GLY A 168 19.31 7.31 -24.83
N GLY A 169 18.27 6.49 -24.65
CA GLY A 169 17.41 5.98 -25.71
C GLY A 169 16.32 6.98 -26.13
N GLU A 170 15.46 6.60 -27.06
CA GLU A 170 14.34 7.41 -27.54
C GLU A 170 13.04 7.14 -26.77
N GLY A 171 12.92 5.97 -26.09
CA GLY A 171 11.72 5.51 -25.43
C GLY A 171 10.66 5.00 -26.42
N ASP A 172 11.10 4.51 -27.58
CA ASP A 172 10.25 3.99 -28.65
C ASP A 172 10.25 2.45 -28.65
N PHE A 173 9.34 1.86 -27.90
CA PHE A 173 9.13 0.41 -27.79
C PHE A 173 7.66 0.05 -27.95
N GLU A 174 7.37 -1.20 -28.31
CA GLU A 174 6.00 -1.71 -28.39
C GLU A 174 5.53 -2.19 -27.00
N THR A 175 4.34 -1.80 -26.57
CA THR A 175 3.72 -2.27 -25.30
C THR A 175 2.65 -3.31 -25.57
N VAL A 176 2.74 -4.45 -24.89
CA VAL A 176 1.71 -5.50 -24.86
C VAL A 176 1.19 -5.63 -23.44
N THR A 177 -0.11 -5.40 -23.26
CA THR A 177 -0.76 -5.54 -21.95
C THR A 177 -0.97 -6.99 -21.60
N LEU A 178 -0.31 -7.46 -20.56
CA LEU A 178 -0.32 -8.87 -20.13
C LEU A 178 -0.67 -9.05 -18.64
N GLY A 179 -0.62 -7.98 -17.84
CA GLY A 179 -0.76 -8.08 -16.39
C GLY A 179 0.29 -9.03 -15.82
N THR A 180 -0.04 -9.79 -14.78
CA THR A 180 0.88 -10.76 -14.15
C THR A 180 1.43 -11.83 -15.11
N SER A 181 0.83 -12.01 -16.28
CA SER A 181 1.38 -12.89 -17.31
C SER A 181 2.62 -12.34 -18.02
N ALA A 182 2.99 -11.07 -17.78
CA ALA A 182 4.19 -10.44 -18.34
C ALA A 182 5.47 -11.19 -17.94
N TYR A 183 5.53 -11.69 -16.72
CA TYR A 183 6.69 -12.47 -16.23
C TYR A 183 6.87 -13.79 -16.99
N GLU A 184 5.80 -14.57 -17.15
CA GLU A 184 5.84 -15.80 -17.93
C GLU A 184 6.15 -15.54 -19.41
N ALA A 185 5.66 -14.42 -19.96
CA ALA A 185 5.95 -14.01 -21.33
C ALA A 185 7.45 -13.62 -21.49
N LEU A 186 8.05 -12.96 -20.49
CA LEU A 186 9.48 -12.71 -20.47
C LEU A 186 10.27 -14.03 -20.39
N TYR A 187 9.89 -14.94 -19.48
CA TYR A 187 10.59 -16.22 -19.30
C TYR A 187 10.54 -17.11 -20.55
N SER A 188 9.47 -17.02 -21.33
CA SER A 188 9.34 -17.73 -22.60
C SER A 188 9.91 -17.01 -23.82
N GLY A 189 10.31 -15.75 -23.66
CA GLY A 189 10.81 -14.90 -24.74
C GLY A 189 9.71 -14.38 -25.67
N ASP A 190 8.45 -14.33 -25.22
CA ASP A 190 7.33 -13.76 -25.97
C ASP A 190 7.30 -12.22 -25.89
N VAL A 191 7.95 -11.63 -24.85
CA VAL A 191 8.29 -10.23 -24.74
C VAL A 191 9.79 -10.08 -24.43
N ASP A 192 10.36 -8.91 -24.72
CA ASP A 192 11.80 -8.68 -24.57
C ASP A 192 12.14 -8.22 -23.14
N PHE A 193 11.27 -7.44 -22.52
CA PHE A 193 11.47 -6.91 -21.18
C PHE A 193 10.16 -6.68 -20.41
N THR A 194 10.25 -6.63 -19.10
CA THR A 194 9.18 -6.25 -18.18
C THR A 194 9.76 -5.60 -16.94
N VAL A 195 8.94 -5.33 -15.93
CA VAL A 195 9.33 -4.62 -14.70
C VAL A 195 8.92 -5.44 -13.47
N PRO A 196 9.73 -6.42 -13.04
CA PRO A 196 9.48 -7.13 -11.80
C PRO A 196 9.75 -6.23 -10.59
N TYR A 197 9.04 -6.51 -9.52
CA TYR A 197 9.45 -6.13 -8.19
C TYR A 197 10.60 -7.07 -7.78
N VAL A 198 11.83 -6.53 -7.68
CA VAL A 198 13.01 -7.39 -7.60
C VAL A 198 13.05 -8.26 -6.35
N ALA A 199 12.53 -7.74 -5.24
CA ALA A 199 12.43 -8.49 -4.00
C ALA A 199 11.32 -9.55 -3.98
N TRP A 200 10.49 -9.65 -5.03
CA TRP A 200 9.45 -10.68 -5.11
C TRP A 200 9.56 -11.47 -6.42
N GLU A 201 9.17 -10.90 -7.56
CA GLU A 201 9.24 -11.60 -8.85
C GLU A 201 10.67 -11.83 -9.32
N GLY A 202 11.62 -10.98 -8.92
CA GLY A 202 13.04 -11.20 -9.19
C GLY A 202 13.55 -12.46 -8.51
N ILE A 203 13.28 -12.61 -7.22
CA ILE A 203 13.64 -13.81 -6.42
C ILE A 203 12.85 -15.03 -6.91
N GLU A 204 11.57 -14.89 -7.22
CA GLU A 204 10.77 -15.98 -7.78
C GLU A 204 11.37 -16.51 -9.09
N ALA A 205 11.85 -15.64 -9.98
CA ALA A 205 12.53 -16.04 -11.21
C ALA A 205 13.77 -16.87 -10.92
N GLU A 206 14.61 -16.45 -9.96
CA GLU A 206 15.80 -17.17 -9.53
C GLU A 206 15.46 -18.57 -8.99
N HIS A 207 14.45 -18.68 -8.10
CA HIS A 207 13.96 -19.95 -7.58
C HIS A 207 13.40 -20.89 -8.66
N ARG A 208 12.91 -20.32 -9.77
CA ARG A 208 12.48 -21.07 -10.95
C ARG A 208 13.63 -21.44 -11.90
N GLY A 209 14.85 -20.95 -11.62
CA GLY A 209 16.03 -21.15 -12.46
C GLY A 209 16.02 -20.32 -13.75
N VAL A 210 15.37 -19.15 -13.71
CA VAL A 210 15.38 -18.15 -14.76
C VAL A 210 16.31 -17.03 -14.34
N ASP A 211 17.43 -16.89 -15.04
CA ASP A 211 18.39 -15.84 -14.78
C ASP A 211 17.93 -14.55 -15.47
N LEU A 212 17.74 -13.49 -14.69
CA LEU A 212 17.40 -12.14 -15.17
C LEU A 212 18.62 -11.22 -15.09
N LYS A 213 18.70 -10.28 -16.01
CA LYS A 213 19.55 -9.09 -15.94
C LYS A 213 18.64 -7.92 -15.68
N THR A 214 18.88 -7.21 -14.57
CA THR A 214 18.06 -6.08 -14.16
C THR A 214 18.82 -4.76 -14.28
N PHE A 215 18.07 -3.68 -14.41
CA PHE A 215 18.58 -2.32 -14.51
C PHE A 215 17.76 -1.43 -13.56
N ALA A 216 18.41 -0.95 -12.50
CA ALA A 216 17.79 0.00 -11.57
C ALA A 216 17.57 1.34 -12.28
N TYR A 217 16.40 1.95 -12.08
CA TYR A 217 16.03 3.20 -12.75
C TYR A 217 16.98 4.34 -12.39
N THR A 218 17.39 4.42 -11.14
CA THR A 218 18.26 5.47 -10.60
C THR A 218 19.69 5.44 -11.16
N ASP A 219 20.20 4.27 -11.54
CA ASP A 219 21.53 4.11 -12.14
C ASP A 219 21.65 4.86 -13.47
N TYR A 220 20.52 5.12 -14.12
CA TYR A 220 20.45 5.81 -15.41
C TYR A 220 19.91 7.23 -15.31
N GLY A 221 19.80 7.75 -14.07
CA GLY A 221 19.41 9.14 -13.81
C GLY A 221 17.90 9.39 -13.86
N PHE A 222 17.09 8.34 -13.81
CA PHE A 222 15.66 8.49 -13.56
C PHE A 222 15.42 8.86 -12.08
N PRO A 223 14.43 9.70 -11.76
CA PRO A 223 14.16 10.08 -10.37
C PRO A 223 13.90 8.88 -9.47
N ASP A 224 14.43 8.92 -8.24
CA ASP A 224 14.08 7.95 -7.23
C ASP A 224 12.67 8.20 -6.67
N ALA A 225 12.10 7.19 -5.99
CA ALA A 225 10.78 7.27 -5.40
C ALA A 225 10.63 6.33 -4.20
N TYR A 226 9.75 6.69 -3.27
CA TYR A 226 9.24 5.75 -2.29
C TYR A 226 8.43 4.67 -3.01
N GLN A 227 8.95 3.42 -3.03
CA GLN A 227 8.24 2.36 -3.75
C GLN A 227 6.94 2.00 -3.05
N VAL A 228 6.98 1.70 -1.75
CA VAL A 228 5.80 1.34 -0.96
C VAL A 228 5.54 2.37 0.12
N LEU A 229 4.30 2.86 0.15
CA LEU A 229 3.80 3.82 1.12
C LEU A 229 2.61 3.26 1.89
N VAL A 230 2.33 3.87 3.04
CA VAL A 230 1.02 3.76 3.71
C VAL A 230 0.32 5.11 3.59
N VAL A 231 -0.86 5.09 2.98
CA VAL A 231 -1.74 6.26 2.91
C VAL A 231 -2.89 6.13 3.91
N GLY A 232 -3.30 7.24 4.50
CA GLY A 232 -4.47 7.34 5.36
C GLY A 232 -5.51 8.31 4.77
N ASN A 233 -6.79 8.15 5.15
CA ASN A 233 -7.82 9.13 4.82
C ASN A 233 -7.55 10.42 5.60
N ASN A 234 -7.28 11.54 4.91
CA ASN A 234 -6.81 12.76 5.54
C ASN A 234 -7.82 13.34 6.53
N THR A 235 -9.11 13.37 6.18
CA THR A 235 -10.18 13.82 7.11
C THR A 235 -10.24 12.94 8.36
N TRP A 236 -10.13 11.61 8.20
CA TRP A 236 -10.13 10.71 9.35
C TRP A 236 -8.90 10.89 10.24
N LEU A 237 -7.72 11.11 9.66
CA LEU A 237 -6.48 11.39 10.40
C LEU A 237 -6.62 12.63 11.28
N GLU A 238 -7.19 13.72 10.73
CA GLU A 238 -7.44 14.97 11.45
C GLU A 238 -8.46 14.80 12.58
N ASP A 239 -9.49 13.99 12.37
CA ASP A 239 -10.55 13.72 13.35
C ASP A 239 -10.12 12.72 14.46
N ASN A 240 -9.08 11.89 14.19
CA ASN A 240 -8.65 10.81 15.08
C ASN A 240 -7.12 10.79 15.31
N PRO A 241 -6.47 11.92 15.64
CA PRO A 241 -5.00 12.03 15.63
C PRO A 241 -4.29 11.07 16.59
N ASP A 242 -4.89 10.79 17.77
CA ASP A 242 -4.30 9.87 18.75
C ASP A 242 -4.36 8.42 18.27
N THR A 243 -5.46 8.02 17.61
CA THR A 243 -5.59 6.68 17.03
C THR A 243 -4.68 6.52 15.83
N ALA A 244 -4.59 7.53 14.97
CA ALA A 244 -3.69 7.56 13.83
C ALA A 244 -2.23 7.38 14.26
N ARG A 245 -1.78 8.14 15.26
CA ARG A 245 -0.44 8.01 15.85
C ARG A 245 -0.19 6.62 16.41
N GLY A 246 -1.12 6.11 17.23
CA GLY A 246 -1.01 4.77 17.79
C GLY A 246 -0.91 3.68 16.72
N PHE A 247 -1.67 3.83 15.63
CA PHE A 247 -1.64 2.90 14.50
C PHE A 247 -0.30 2.97 13.75
N VAL A 248 0.12 4.18 13.33
CA VAL A 248 1.35 4.37 12.54
C VAL A 248 2.59 3.93 13.31
N GLN A 249 2.68 4.28 14.61
CA GLN A 249 3.80 3.85 15.46
C GLN A 249 3.82 2.33 15.68
N ALA A 250 2.67 1.70 15.91
CA ALA A 250 2.59 0.24 16.03
C ALA A 250 2.99 -0.47 14.74
N LEU A 251 2.56 0.06 13.59
CA LEU A 251 2.90 -0.45 12.27
C LEU A 251 4.41 -0.29 11.99
N ALA A 252 4.96 0.91 12.26
CA ALA A 252 6.38 1.19 12.08
C ALA A 252 7.27 0.23 12.90
N ARG A 253 6.92 -0.01 14.18
CA ARG A 253 7.62 -1.00 15.02
C ARG A 253 7.62 -2.40 14.39
N GLY A 254 6.53 -2.79 13.74
CA GLY A 254 6.46 -4.09 13.05
C GLY A 254 7.41 -4.16 11.85
N TYR A 255 7.55 -3.08 11.11
CA TYR A 255 8.52 -3.01 10.00
C TYR A 255 9.96 -2.91 10.52
N GLU A 256 10.24 -2.10 11.55
CA GLU A 256 11.56 -2.05 12.19
C GLU A 256 12.01 -3.43 12.69
N ASP A 257 11.11 -4.18 13.32
CA ASP A 257 11.37 -5.58 13.71
C ASP A 257 11.64 -6.49 12.50
N SER A 258 11.00 -6.19 11.35
CA SER A 258 11.22 -6.96 10.10
C SER A 258 12.58 -6.65 9.46
N VAL A 259 13.12 -5.45 9.70
CA VAL A 259 14.48 -5.07 9.31
C VAL A 259 15.50 -5.70 10.26
N GLU A 260 15.22 -5.71 11.57
CA GLU A 260 16.14 -6.23 12.58
C GLU A 260 16.31 -7.76 12.50
N ASP A 261 15.22 -8.51 12.24
CA ASP A 261 15.25 -9.98 12.12
C ASP A 261 14.36 -10.44 10.94
N PRO A 262 14.86 -10.32 9.69
CA PRO A 262 14.12 -10.67 8.49
C PRO A 262 13.65 -12.13 8.45
N GLU A 263 14.45 -13.06 9.00
CA GLU A 263 14.08 -14.49 9.04
C GLU A 263 12.90 -14.74 9.98
N ALA A 264 12.90 -14.16 11.17
CA ALA A 264 11.78 -14.26 12.10
C ALA A 264 10.52 -13.59 11.56
N ALA A 265 10.67 -12.45 10.91
CA ALA A 265 9.57 -11.70 10.31
C ALA A 265 8.92 -12.47 9.13
N ALA A 266 9.72 -13.05 8.25
CA ALA A 266 9.23 -13.89 7.15
C ALA A 266 8.46 -15.14 7.66
N LYS A 267 8.89 -15.74 8.77
CA LYS A 267 8.16 -16.84 9.42
C LYS A 267 6.80 -16.40 9.95
N ILE A 268 6.74 -15.24 10.59
CA ILE A 268 5.46 -14.66 11.08
C ILE A 268 4.53 -14.41 9.88
N LEU A 269 5.04 -13.77 8.81
CA LEU A 269 4.25 -13.54 7.60
C LEU A 269 3.67 -14.84 7.05
N GLN A 270 4.47 -15.92 6.98
CA GLN A 270 4.02 -17.23 6.51
C GLN A 270 2.97 -17.85 7.44
N GLU A 271 3.18 -17.79 8.76
CA GLU A 271 2.29 -18.36 9.76
C GLU A 271 0.91 -17.66 9.78
N GLU A 272 0.88 -16.35 9.58
CA GLU A 272 -0.36 -15.57 9.49
C GLU A 272 -1.10 -15.76 8.14
N ASN A 273 -0.41 -16.29 7.11
CA ASN A 273 -0.95 -16.48 5.77
C ASN A 273 -0.89 -17.95 5.31
N VAL A 274 -1.28 -18.85 6.19
CA VAL A 274 -1.25 -20.32 5.95
C VAL A 274 -2.00 -20.70 4.69
N GLY A 275 -1.30 -21.39 3.78
CA GLY A 275 -1.86 -21.90 2.53
C GLY A 275 -1.79 -20.92 1.36
N LEU A 276 -1.40 -19.68 1.60
CA LEU A 276 -1.07 -18.70 0.56
C LEU A 276 0.44 -18.65 0.33
N LEU A 277 1.21 -18.47 1.40
CA LEU A 277 2.66 -18.35 1.37
C LEU A 277 3.29 -19.69 1.81
N THR A 278 3.84 -20.44 0.88
CA THR A 278 4.30 -21.83 1.13
C THR A 278 5.82 -22.01 1.04
N ASP A 279 6.52 -21.08 0.39
CA ASP A 279 7.98 -21.12 0.21
C ASP A 279 8.65 -20.18 1.22
N LEU A 280 9.09 -20.74 2.36
CA LEU A 280 9.74 -19.95 3.40
C LEU A 280 11.12 -19.43 2.97
N ASP A 281 11.86 -20.21 2.19
CA ASP A 281 13.20 -19.81 1.77
C ASP A 281 13.11 -18.55 0.87
N MET A 282 12.16 -18.53 -0.06
CA MET A 282 11.85 -17.34 -0.88
C MET A 282 11.42 -16.14 -0.01
N LEU A 283 10.55 -16.35 0.98
CA LEU A 283 10.09 -15.26 1.86
C LEU A 283 11.24 -14.66 2.68
N VAL A 284 12.14 -15.49 3.18
CA VAL A 284 13.32 -15.05 3.96
C VAL A 284 14.26 -14.26 3.07
N GLU A 285 14.54 -14.73 1.85
CA GLU A 285 15.40 -14.06 0.89
C GLU A 285 14.82 -12.72 0.47
N SER A 286 13.53 -12.68 0.17
CA SER A 286 12.79 -11.46 -0.16
C SER A 286 12.82 -10.44 0.98
N GLN A 287 12.50 -10.87 2.21
CA GLN A 287 12.51 -9.96 3.36
C GLN A 287 13.92 -9.46 3.70
N GLN A 288 14.96 -10.30 3.52
CA GLN A 288 16.34 -9.90 3.71
C GLN A 288 16.75 -8.82 2.70
N MET A 289 16.42 -9.01 1.41
CA MET A 289 16.69 -8.02 0.38
C MET A 289 15.99 -6.67 0.67
N LEU A 290 14.71 -6.71 1.08
CA LEU A 290 14.00 -5.49 1.47
C LEU A 290 14.67 -4.77 2.65
N ALA A 291 15.08 -5.50 3.66
CA ALA A 291 15.73 -4.95 4.85
C ALA A 291 17.10 -4.34 4.54
N ASP A 292 17.86 -4.98 3.66
CA ASP A 292 19.23 -4.57 3.35
C ASP A 292 19.28 -3.37 2.37
N ASP A 293 18.36 -3.32 1.40
CA ASP A 293 18.51 -2.44 0.25
C ASP A 293 17.40 -1.39 0.09
N TYR A 294 16.19 -1.59 0.69
CA TYR A 294 15.02 -0.77 0.32
C TYR A 294 14.31 -0.08 1.48
N MET A 295 14.34 -0.62 2.70
CA MET A 295 13.46 -0.15 3.78
C MET A 295 14.04 1.01 4.59
N LEU A 296 15.34 1.22 4.57
CA LEU A 296 16.00 2.28 5.34
C LEU A 296 16.51 3.39 4.42
N ASP A 297 16.47 4.63 4.91
CA ASP A 297 17.10 5.75 4.23
C ASP A 297 18.64 5.74 4.37
N ASP A 298 19.33 6.67 3.73
CA ASP A 298 20.78 6.80 3.79
C ASP A 298 21.36 7.01 5.22
N ASN A 299 20.52 7.41 6.18
CA ASN A 299 20.90 7.59 7.58
C ASN A 299 20.63 6.33 8.41
N GLY A 300 19.95 5.35 7.87
CA GLY A 300 19.47 4.16 8.55
C GLY A 300 18.15 4.37 9.30
N ASP A 301 17.39 5.42 8.97
CA ASP A 301 16.08 5.70 9.56
C ASP A 301 14.97 5.04 8.74
N PHE A 302 13.95 4.50 9.43
CA PHE A 302 12.77 3.89 8.81
C PHE A 302 11.59 4.86 8.74
N GLY A 303 10.86 4.82 7.63
CA GLY A 303 9.51 5.39 7.50
C GLY A 303 9.44 6.89 7.22
N ILE A 304 10.56 7.61 7.31
CA ILE A 304 10.62 9.07 7.16
C ILE A 304 10.45 9.48 5.70
N GLN A 305 9.70 10.56 5.48
CA GLN A 305 9.45 11.14 4.17
C GLN A 305 9.97 12.57 4.09
N THR A 306 10.41 12.99 2.90
CA THR A 306 10.93 14.34 2.63
C THR A 306 10.24 14.97 1.43
N GLU A 307 10.06 16.30 1.47
CA GLU A 307 9.50 17.06 0.35
C GLU A 307 10.39 16.95 -0.90
N GLN A 308 11.71 16.91 -0.72
CA GLN A 308 12.64 16.75 -1.83
C GLN A 308 12.36 15.44 -2.59
N HIS A 309 12.26 14.33 -1.91
CA HIS A 309 12.04 13.03 -2.53
C HIS A 309 10.66 12.95 -3.24
N TRP A 310 9.61 13.52 -2.60
CA TRP A 310 8.29 13.64 -3.24
C TRP A 310 8.34 14.49 -4.51
N SER A 311 9.10 15.60 -4.51
CA SER A 311 9.17 16.52 -5.64
C SER A 311 9.98 15.96 -6.82
N GLU A 312 10.94 15.08 -6.61
CA GLU A 312 11.80 14.52 -7.67
C GLU A 312 10.98 13.66 -8.64
N LEU A 313 10.25 12.65 -8.16
CA LEU A 313 9.32 11.91 -9.01
C LEU A 313 8.13 12.78 -9.44
N GLY A 314 7.63 13.64 -8.54
CA GLY A 314 6.53 14.53 -8.80
C GLY A 314 6.74 15.46 -9.99
N GLN A 315 7.96 15.97 -10.18
CA GLN A 315 8.33 16.76 -11.36
C GLN A 315 8.17 15.94 -12.65
N PHE A 316 8.65 14.68 -12.66
CA PHE A 316 8.49 13.79 -13.81
C PHE A 316 7.02 13.52 -14.13
N LEU A 317 6.20 13.23 -13.11
CA LEU A 317 4.77 12.97 -13.28
C LEU A 317 4.04 14.20 -13.84
N PHE A 318 4.41 15.40 -13.37
CA PHE A 318 3.85 16.66 -13.86
C PHE A 318 4.25 16.92 -15.32
N ASP A 319 5.52 16.83 -15.66
CA ASP A 319 6.04 17.07 -17.00
C ASP A 319 5.52 16.05 -18.03
N SER A 320 5.17 14.84 -17.55
CA SER A 320 4.57 13.77 -18.35
C SER A 320 3.04 13.88 -18.47
N GLU A 321 2.43 14.96 -17.91
CA GLU A 321 0.97 15.20 -17.91
C GLU A 321 0.18 14.06 -17.22
N LEU A 322 0.80 13.34 -16.27
CA LEU A 322 0.18 12.24 -15.52
C LEU A 322 -0.62 12.75 -14.30
N LEU A 323 -0.28 13.95 -13.79
CA LEU A 323 -1.05 14.59 -12.71
C LEU A 323 -2.24 15.32 -13.31
N THR A 324 -3.44 14.88 -12.96
CA THR A 324 -4.69 15.44 -13.50
C THR A 324 -5.60 15.92 -12.38
N ASP A 325 -6.47 16.90 -12.70
CA ASP A 325 -7.56 17.29 -11.82
C ASP A 325 -8.68 16.23 -11.82
N ASN A 326 -9.71 16.44 -10.99
CA ASN A 326 -10.87 15.56 -10.88
C ASN A 326 -11.74 15.42 -12.16
N ASN A 327 -11.43 16.18 -13.21
CA ASN A 327 -12.05 16.06 -14.53
C ASN A 327 -11.13 15.35 -15.54
N GLY A 328 -9.95 14.89 -15.10
CA GLY A 328 -8.94 14.25 -15.96
C GLY A 328 -8.15 15.24 -16.83
N LYS A 329 -8.17 16.55 -16.52
CA LYS A 329 -7.35 17.54 -17.20
C LYS A 329 -5.97 17.60 -16.53
N PRO A 330 -4.85 17.54 -17.27
CA PRO A 330 -3.53 17.78 -16.72
C PRO A 330 -3.47 19.07 -15.91
N LEU A 331 -2.75 19.03 -14.78
CA LEU A 331 -2.58 20.21 -13.92
C LEU A 331 -1.80 21.30 -14.66
N ASP A 332 -2.20 22.56 -14.49
CA ASP A 332 -1.51 23.71 -15.07
C ASP A 332 -0.29 24.16 -14.22
N GLU A 333 -0.25 23.77 -12.93
CA GLU A 333 0.79 24.09 -11.95
C GLU A 333 1.08 22.85 -11.08
N GLN A 334 2.32 22.70 -10.61
CA GLN A 334 2.67 21.63 -9.67
C GLN A 334 1.96 21.82 -8.35
N PRO A 335 1.56 20.72 -7.68
CA PRO A 335 1.03 20.81 -6.33
C PRO A 335 2.15 21.16 -5.31
N GLU A 336 1.74 21.58 -4.12
CA GLU A 336 2.64 21.73 -2.99
C GLU A 336 2.94 20.32 -2.41
N TRP A 337 4.10 19.77 -2.69
CA TRP A 337 4.46 18.40 -2.34
C TRP A 337 4.42 18.11 -0.84
N SER A 338 4.69 19.11 0.00
CA SER A 338 4.57 19.00 1.45
C SER A 338 3.15 18.72 1.96
N GLU A 339 2.13 18.93 1.09
CA GLU A 339 0.73 18.61 1.43
C GLU A 339 0.40 17.12 1.20
N PHE A 340 1.26 16.35 0.50
CA PHE A 340 0.99 14.97 0.14
C PHE A 340 1.37 13.96 1.22
N PHE A 341 2.22 14.35 2.18
CA PHE A 341 2.70 13.48 3.23
C PHE A 341 2.74 14.17 4.60
N THR A 342 2.91 13.37 5.64
CA THR A 342 3.23 13.84 6.98
C THR A 342 4.04 12.80 7.75
N ASN A 343 4.98 13.25 8.58
CA ASN A 343 5.72 12.41 9.52
C ASN A 343 5.20 12.58 10.96
N GLU A 344 4.14 13.38 11.18
CA GLU A 344 3.69 13.73 12.55
C GLU A 344 3.15 12.54 13.35
N TYR A 345 2.65 11.51 12.67
CA TYR A 345 2.12 10.30 13.31
C TYR A 345 3.21 9.26 13.61
N LEU A 346 4.36 9.35 12.96
CA LEU A 346 5.51 8.49 13.18
C LEU A 346 6.36 8.97 14.36
N GLN A 347 6.48 10.28 14.54
CA GLN A 347 7.32 10.89 15.56
C GLN A 347 6.56 11.05 16.91
N ASP A 348 7.33 11.00 18.05
CA ASP A 348 6.82 11.22 19.41
C ASP A 348 6.38 12.67 19.68
#